data_8db5d9c130cae7ab84310d8c1a7f987c
#
_entry.id   8db5d9c130cae7ab84310d8c1a7f987c
#
_cell.length_a   1.000
_cell.length_b   1.000
_cell.length_c   1.000
_cell.angle_alpha   90.00
_cell.angle_beta   90.00
_cell.angle_gamma   90.00
#
_symmetry.space_group_name_H-M   'P 1'
#
loop_
_entity.id
_entity.type
_entity.pdbx_description
1 polymer ?
#
loop_
_entity_poly.entity_id
_entity_poly.type
_entity_poly.pdbx_seq_one_letter_code
_entity_poly.pdbx_strand_id
1 'polypeptide(L)'
;YHYFHLGGENYFPLFSSWEFIRGQEHDTMVSNLGAPIRKPHIGNYDEQYERNRTAFHTEADFPSPKTLRHAADWVEEHHGDDQWLLFVDSFDPHEPFDFPDETPFEDEYRDLLFYWPYYDKAESVPAEAIAHARHRYAQVVEMSDRWLGRLLDVLDWYKMWDDTAVVLTTDHGYMFGEKDVVGKNFMPCYNEIYQIPMMIHLPQGPRGTRCGALTQNIDLFPTVL
;
A
#
# COMPACT_ATOMS: atom_id res chain seq x y z
N TYR A 1 10.73 -2.10 2.93
CA TYR A 1 11.72 -2.73 2.05
C TYR A 1 12.89 -1.80 1.74
N HIS A 2 12.67 -0.59 1.23
CA HIS A 2 13.71 0.37 0.88
C HIS A 2 14.67 0.68 2.04
N TYR A 3 14.17 0.70 3.26
CA TYR A 3 14.97 0.94 4.48
C TYR A 3 15.93 -0.20 4.82
N PHE A 4 15.70 -1.42 4.34
CA PHE A 4 16.60 -2.56 4.56
C PHE A 4 17.66 -2.70 3.47
N HIS A 5 17.35 -2.21 2.26
CA HIS A 5 18.22 -2.41 1.10
C HIS A 5 19.53 -1.62 1.20
N LEU A 6 19.50 -0.44 1.76
CA LEU A 6 20.63 0.50 1.77
C LEU A 6 21.44 0.53 3.08
N GLY A 7 21.18 -0.32 4.02
CA GLY A 7 21.93 -0.47 5.27
C GLY A 7 22.16 0.86 6.02
N GLY A 8 21.53 1.03 7.16
CA GLY A 8 21.68 2.22 8.00
C GLY A 8 20.58 3.30 7.82
N GLU A 9 19.78 3.23 6.78
CA GLU A 9 18.59 4.06 6.59
C GLU A 9 17.36 3.36 7.17
N ASN A 10 17.35 3.12 8.47
CA ASN A 10 16.22 2.51 9.12
C ASN A 10 15.72 3.38 10.29
N TYR A 11 14.41 3.44 10.47
CA TYR A 11 13.77 4.13 11.58
C TYR A 11 13.28 3.17 12.68
N PHE A 12 13.48 1.86 12.51
CA PHE A 12 13.03 0.83 13.46
C PHE A 12 13.55 1.02 14.88
N PRO A 13 14.81 1.49 15.10
CA PRO A 13 15.30 1.76 16.45
C PRO A 13 14.52 2.83 17.22
N LEU A 14 13.63 3.58 16.55
CA LEU A 14 12.75 4.55 17.22
C LEU A 14 11.55 3.86 17.91
N PHE A 15 11.28 2.61 17.59
CA PHE A 15 10.19 1.82 18.15
C PHE A 15 10.74 0.79 19.15
N SER A 16 9.98 0.49 20.19
CA SER A 16 10.35 -0.53 21.19
C SER A 16 10.26 -1.95 20.62
N SER A 17 9.39 -2.17 19.66
CA SER A 17 9.28 -3.42 18.88
C SER A 17 8.87 -3.11 17.46
N TRP A 18 9.17 -4.01 16.53
CA TRP A 18 8.79 -3.87 15.13
C TRP A 18 8.79 -5.21 14.42
N GLU A 19 8.02 -5.31 13.36
CA GLU A 19 7.97 -6.47 12.47
C GLU A 19 8.09 -6.00 11.03
N PHE A 20 8.78 -6.79 10.20
CA PHE A 20 8.95 -6.54 8.77
C PHE A 20 8.35 -7.65 7.93
N ILE A 21 7.32 -7.31 7.17
CA ILE A 21 6.65 -8.24 6.25
C ILE A 21 7.40 -8.26 4.92
N ARG A 22 7.84 -9.46 4.54
CA ARG A 22 8.67 -9.73 3.38
C ARG A 22 7.85 -9.96 2.10
N GLY A 23 8.50 -9.76 0.94
CA GLY A 23 7.99 -10.22 -0.36
C GLY A 23 7.64 -9.12 -1.35
N GLN A 24 7.73 -7.86 -0.96
CA GLN A 24 7.42 -6.73 -1.84
C GLN A 24 8.56 -6.41 -2.78
N GLU A 25 8.26 -6.05 -4.04
CA GLU A 25 9.23 -5.64 -5.07
C GLU A 25 10.47 -6.55 -5.14
N HIS A 26 11.65 -5.94 -5.18
CA HIS A 26 12.96 -6.62 -5.26
C HIS A 26 13.38 -7.33 -3.96
N ASP A 27 12.54 -7.41 -2.95
CA ASP A 27 12.88 -8.11 -1.71
C ASP A 27 13.27 -9.57 -2.00
N THR A 28 14.45 -9.97 -1.57
CA THR A 28 14.99 -11.32 -1.79
C THR A 28 14.38 -12.35 -0.84
N MET A 29 13.04 -12.36 -0.69
CA MET A 29 12.33 -13.29 0.18
C MET A 29 12.47 -14.73 -0.32
N VAL A 30 12.20 -14.96 -1.60
CA VAL A 30 12.38 -16.27 -2.23
C VAL A 30 13.73 -16.33 -2.91
N SER A 31 14.45 -17.43 -2.71
CA SER A 31 15.76 -17.65 -3.33
C SER A 31 15.70 -17.57 -4.85
N ASN A 32 16.68 -16.92 -5.46
CA ASN A 32 16.82 -16.81 -6.91
C ASN A 32 17.57 -18.00 -7.57
N LEU A 33 17.63 -19.14 -6.90
CA LEU A 33 18.15 -20.36 -7.47
C LEU A 33 17.19 -20.97 -8.52
N GLY A 34 17.74 -21.54 -9.56
CA GLY A 34 16.98 -22.19 -10.64
C GLY A 34 16.86 -21.34 -11.91
N ALA A 35 15.98 -21.75 -12.81
CA ALA A 35 15.80 -21.05 -14.09
C ALA A 35 15.16 -19.68 -13.88
N PRO A 36 15.53 -18.67 -14.70
CA PRO A 36 14.87 -17.37 -14.67
C PRO A 36 13.37 -17.48 -14.96
N ILE A 37 12.57 -16.74 -14.21
CA ILE A 37 11.15 -16.57 -14.51
C ILE A 37 11.03 -15.38 -15.46
N ARG A 38 10.45 -15.62 -16.64
CA ARG A 38 10.25 -14.57 -17.65
C ARG A 38 8.85 -14.65 -18.19
N LYS A 39 8.14 -13.51 -18.15
CA LYS A 39 6.81 -13.36 -18.75
C LYS A 39 6.87 -12.24 -19.80
N PRO A 40 6.20 -12.38 -20.93
CA PRO A 40 5.98 -11.25 -21.84
C PRO A 40 5.25 -10.13 -21.13
N HIS A 41 5.77 -8.89 -21.20
CA HIS A 41 5.26 -7.76 -20.43
C HIS A 41 5.43 -6.44 -21.19
N ILE A 42 4.66 -5.45 -20.76
CA ILE A 42 4.86 -4.01 -21.02
C ILE A 42 5.14 -3.36 -19.66
N GLY A 43 5.96 -2.32 -19.65
CA GLY A 43 6.33 -1.66 -18.41
C GLY A 43 7.51 -2.33 -17.70
N ASN A 44 7.65 -2.04 -16.42
CA ASN A 44 8.68 -2.64 -15.60
C ASN A 44 8.40 -4.12 -15.33
N TYR A 45 9.46 -4.88 -15.18
CA TYR A 45 9.42 -6.28 -14.83
C TYR A 45 10.49 -6.60 -13.80
N ASP A 46 10.08 -7.22 -12.72
CA ASP A 46 10.99 -7.65 -11.67
C ASP A 46 10.94 -9.18 -11.50
N GLU A 47 12.01 -9.83 -11.94
CA GLU A 47 12.15 -11.29 -11.79
C GLU A 47 12.12 -11.72 -10.31
N GLN A 48 12.67 -10.93 -9.40
CA GLN A 48 12.64 -11.25 -7.97
C GLN A 48 11.21 -11.20 -7.42
N TYR A 49 10.44 -10.20 -7.82
CA TYR A 49 9.03 -10.14 -7.46
C TYR A 49 8.25 -11.36 -7.99
N GLU A 50 8.48 -11.75 -9.23
CA GLU A 50 7.86 -12.95 -9.80
C GLU A 50 8.22 -14.23 -9.03
N ARG A 51 9.43 -14.30 -8.47
CA ARG A 51 9.80 -15.39 -7.56
C ARG A 51 9.07 -15.31 -6.24
N ASN A 52 8.98 -14.13 -5.65
CA ASN A 52 8.22 -13.90 -4.42
C ASN A 52 6.75 -14.28 -4.60
N ARG A 53 6.18 -13.92 -5.77
CA ARG A 53 4.81 -14.22 -6.15
C ARG A 53 4.48 -15.72 -6.11
N THR A 54 5.45 -16.59 -6.36
CA THR A 54 5.25 -18.05 -6.26
C THR A 54 4.91 -18.54 -4.85
N ALA A 55 5.17 -17.73 -3.82
CA ALA A 55 4.81 -18.03 -2.42
C ALA A 55 3.47 -17.43 -2.00
N PHE A 56 2.79 -16.68 -2.86
CA PHE A 56 1.47 -16.09 -2.57
C PHE A 56 0.39 -16.98 -3.17
N HIS A 57 -0.25 -17.79 -2.35
CA HIS A 57 -1.26 -18.78 -2.75
C HIS A 57 -2.69 -18.27 -2.55
N THR A 58 -2.86 -17.37 -1.59
CA THR A 58 -4.14 -16.75 -1.26
C THR A 58 -3.96 -15.27 -1.07
N GLU A 59 -5.04 -14.49 -1.03
CA GLU A 59 -4.99 -13.06 -0.74
C GLU A 59 -4.25 -12.77 0.58
N ALA A 60 -4.42 -13.62 1.57
CA ALA A 60 -3.76 -13.48 2.87
C ALA A 60 -2.22 -13.64 2.83
N ASP A 61 -1.67 -14.10 1.71
CA ASP A 61 -0.22 -14.27 1.54
C ASP A 61 0.46 -13.04 0.97
N PHE A 62 -0.31 -12.10 0.42
CA PHE A 62 0.25 -10.84 -0.08
C PHE A 62 0.77 -9.96 1.06
N PRO A 63 1.79 -9.12 0.81
CA PRO A 63 2.44 -8.33 1.85
C PRO A 63 1.49 -7.40 2.61
N SER A 64 0.63 -6.62 1.94
CA SER A 64 -0.29 -5.71 2.61
C SER A 64 -1.38 -6.43 3.43
N PRO A 65 -2.06 -7.46 2.92
CA PRO A 65 -2.90 -8.33 3.73
C PRO A 65 -2.22 -8.88 4.97
N LYS A 66 -0.97 -9.35 4.85
CA LYS A 66 -0.17 -9.81 6.00
C LYS A 66 0.07 -8.68 6.99
N THR A 67 0.51 -7.51 6.52
CA THR A 67 0.80 -6.35 7.35
C THR A 67 -0.43 -5.95 8.17
N LEU A 68 -1.59 -5.82 7.52
CA LEU A 68 -2.83 -5.42 8.18
C LEU A 68 -3.37 -6.49 9.13
N ARG A 69 -3.19 -7.78 8.79
CA ARG A 69 -3.52 -8.88 9.70
C ARG A 69 -2.64 -8.86 10.96
N HIS A 70 -1.33 -8.73 10.80
CA HIS A 70 -0.41 -8.66 11.96
C HIS A 70 -0.69 -7.43 12.82
N ALA A 71 -1.07 -6.31 12.20
CA ALA A 71 -1.53 -5.13 12.93
C ALA A 71 -2.82 -5.42 13.73
N ALA A 72 -3.78 -6.12 13.12
CA ALA A 72 -5.02 -6.52 13.80
C ALA A 72 -4.73 -7.48 14.97
N ASP A 73 -3.91 -8.50 14.74
CA ASP A 73 -3.50 -9.47 15.78
C ASP A 73 -2.80 -8.75 16.95
N TRP A 74 -1.93 -7.79 16.63
CA TRP A 74 -1.23 -6.99 17.64
C TRP A 74 -2.19 -6.12 18.47
N VAL A 75 -3.14 -5.44 17.82
CA VAL A 75 -4.16 -4.65 18.53
C VAL A 75 -5.05 -5.55 19.39
N GLU A 76 -5.42 -6.73 18.88
CA GLU A 76 -6.18 -7.71 19.66
C GLU A 76 -5.41 -8.17 20.91
N GLU A 77 -4.11 -8.44 20.81
CA GLU A 77 -3.26 -8.83 21.92
C GLU A 77 -3.13 -7.72 22.99
N HIS A 78 -3.07 -6.46 22.55
CA HIS A 78 -2.79 -5.30 23.40
C HIS A 78 -4.02 -4.43 23.70
N HIS A 79 -5.24 -4.91 23.40
CA HIS A 79 -6.46 -4.13 23.59
C HIS A 79 -6.73 -3.67 25.03
N GLY A 80 -6.13 -4.33 26.01
CA GLY A 80 -6.20 -3.98 27.43
C GLY A 80 -5.00 -3.16 27.95
N ASP A 81 -4.00 -2.92 27.11
CA ASP A 81 -2.83 -2.14 27.46
C ASP A 81 -3.05 -0.64 27.19
N ASP A 82 -2.25 0.22 27.80
CA ASP A 82 -2.35 1.67 27.68
C ASP A 82 -1.04 2.29 27.21
N GLN A 83 -1.09 3.52 26.68
CA GLN A 83 0.08 4.33 26.29
C GLN A 83 0.95 3.68 25.20
N TRP A 84 0.31 3.09 24.19
CA TRP A 84 1.01 2.56 23.03
C TRP A 84 0.80 3.42 21.77
N LEU A 85 1.73 3.31 20.85
CA LEU A 85 1.65 3.83 19.50
C LEU A 85 1.94 2.68 18.52
N LEU A 86 0.98 2.36 17.67
CA LEU A 86 1.18 1.44 16.56
C LEU A 86 1.29 2.24 15.25
N PHE A 87 2.42 2.08 14.56
CA PHE A 87 2.61 2.59 13.21
C PHE A 87 2.53 1.44 12.22
N VAL A 88 1.55 1.47 11.32
CA VAL A 88 1.33 0.46 10.29
C VAL A 88 1.71 1.05 8.93
N ASP A 89 2.79 0.55 8.36
CA ASP A 89 3.26 0.93 7.03
C ASP A 89 2.88 -0.19 6.04
N SER A 90 1.77 0.00 5.31
CA SER A 90 1.30 -0.91 4.28
C SER A 90 1.75 -0.43 2.92
N PHE A 91 2.38 -1.29 2.14
CA PHE A 91 2.96 -0.91 0.86
C PHE A 91 1.91 -0.65 -0.21
N ASP A 92 0.85 -1.48 -0.28
CA ASP A 92 -0.22 -1.28 -1.25
C ASP A 92 -1.07 -0.04 -0.90
N PRO A 93 -1.60 0.63 -1.93
CA PRO A 93 -1.70 0.21 -3.34
C PRO A 93 -0.54 0.64 -4.26
N HIS A 94 0.70 0.50 -3.83
CA HIS A 94 1.89 0.74 -4.64
C HIS A 94 1.99 -0.28 -5.80
N GLU A 95 2.66 0.05 -6.88
CA GLU A 95 3.04 -0.91 -7.91
C GLU A 95 4.11 -1.90 -7.38
N PRO A 96 4.14 -3.13 -7.89
CA PRO A 96 3.29 -3.70 -8.94
C PRO A 96 1.85 -3.84 -8.49
N PHE A 97 0.91 -3.43 -9.33
CA PHE A 97 -0.53 -3.56 -9.05
C PHE A 97 -0.96 -5.01 -9.19
N ASP A 98 -0.68 -5.80 -8.18
CA ASP A 98 -0.90 -7.24 -8.17
C ASP A 98 -1.87 -7.69 -7.07
N PHE A 99 -2.63 -8.73 -7.38
CA PHE A 99 -3.65 -9.31 -6.52
C PHE A 99 -3.82 -10.80 -6.87
N PRO A 100 -4.55 -11.62 -6.08
CA PRO A 100 -4.74 -13.03 -6.35
C PRO A 100 -5.31 -13.31 -7.74
N ASP A 101 -4.79 -14.36 -8.41
CA ASP A 101 -5.20 -14.74 -9.77
C ASP A 101 -6.69 -15.13 -9.85
N GLU A 102 -7.25 -15.67 -8.76
CA GLU A 102 -8.68 -16.04 -8.64
C GLU A 102 -9.60 -14.85 -8.32
N THR A 103 -9.07 -13.66 -8.08
CA THR A 103 -9.89 -12.47 -7.89
C THR A 103 -10.70 -12.21 -9.17
N PRO A 104 -12.03 -12.10 -9.10
CA PRO A 104 -12.83 -11.74 -10.26
C PRO A 104 -12.37 -10.39 -10.81
N PHE A 105 -11.82 -10.43 -12.01
CA PHE A 105 -11.29 -9.25 -12.67
C PHE A 105 -11.84 -9.16 -14.08
N GLU A 106 -12.84 -8.32 -14.27
CA GLU A 106 -13.49 -8.09 -15.56
C GLU A 106 -12.82 -6.93 -16.29
N ASP A 107 -11.98 -7.26 -17.24
CA ASP A 107 -11.28 -6.32 -18.11
C ASP A 107 -11.24 -6.90 -19.54
N GLU A 108 -11.35 -6.04 -20.54
CA GLU A 108 -11.24 -6.44 -21.95
C GLU A 108 -9.79 -6.59 -22.41
N TYR A 109 -8.84 -6.12 -21.63
CA TYR A 109 -7.42 -6.20 -21.94
C TYR A 109 -6.95 -7.67 -21.99
N ARG A 110 -6.33 -8.08 -23.09
CA ARG A 110 -5.86 -9.45 -23.35
C ARG A 110 -4.42 -9.50 -23.87
N ASP A 111 -3.72 -8.39 -23.79
CA ASP A 111 -2.36 -8.26 -24.28
C ASP A 111 -1.33 -8.66 -23.20
N LEU A 112 -0.13 -8.17 -23.31
CA LEU A 112 0.99 -8.48 -22.44
C LEU A 112 0.74 -8.08 -20.98
N LEU A 113 1.37 -8.77 -20.04
CA LEU A 113 1.31 -8.41 -18.62
C LEU A 113 1.68 -6.92 -18.44
N PHE A 114 0.81 -6.15 -17.78
CA PHE A 114 1.01 -4.74 -17.50
C PHE A 114 0.48 -4.37 -16.11
N TYR A 115 1.26 -4.63 -15.09
CA TYR A 115 0.94 -4.35 -13.69
C TYR A 115 1.91 -3.38 -13.02
N TRP A 116 3.00 -3.00 -13.75
CA TRP A 116 4.00 -2.05 -13.30
C TRP A 116 4.38 -1.08 -14.43
N PRO A 117 3.62 0.01 -14.62
CA PRO A 117 3.89 0.95 -15.69
C PRO A 117 5.28 1.59 -15.61
N TYR A 118 5.89 1.92 -16.76
CA TYR A 118 6.97 2.89 -16.78
C TYR A 118 6.45 4.28 -16.39
N TYR A 119 7.29 5.08 -15.74
CA TYR A 119 6.99 6.48 -15.47
C TYR A 119 7.36 7.29 -16.70
N ASP A 120 6.37 7.69 -17.48
CA ASP A 120 6.57 8.32 -18.78
C ASP A 120 5.31 9.11 -19.20
N LYS A 121 5.36 9.69 -20.37
CA LYS A 121 4.18 10.30 -21.01
C LYS A 121 3.14 9.23 -21.36
N ALA A 122 1.87 9.55 -21.17
CA ALA A 122 0.79 8.63 -21.48
C ALA A 122 0.74 8.24 -22.98
N GLU A 123 1.19 9.10 -23.89
CA GLU A 123 1.28 8.81 -25.32
C GLU A 123 2.25 7.65 -25.67
N SER A 124 3.18 7.31 -24.76
CA SER A 124 4.12 6.19 -24.92
C SER A 124 3.51 4.84 -24.61
N VAL A 125 2.31 4.80 -24.02
CA VAL A 125 1.63 3.58 -23.56
C VAL A 125 0.26 3.48 -24.24
N PRO A 126 -0.16 2.29 -24.74
CA PRO A 126 -1.51 2.10 -25.26
C PRO A 126 -2.58 2.51 -24.23
N ALA A 127 -3.61 3.23 -24.69
CA ALA A 127 -4.66 3.74 -23.80
C ALA A 127 -5.41 2.61 -23.07
N GLU A 128 -5.62 1.47 -23.75
CA GLU A 128 -6.20 0.27 -23.17
C GLU A 128 -5.32 -0.34 -22.06
N ALA A 129 -3.99 -0.26 -22.19
CA ALA A 129 -3.06 -0.71 -21.16
C ALA A 129 -3.10 0.22 -19.93
N ILE A 130 -3.22 1.53 -20.13
CA ILE A 130 -3.40 2.49 -19.02
C ILE A 130 -4.72 2.22 -18.29
N ALA A 131 -5.81 1.99 -19.02
CA ALA A 131 -7.11 1.64 -18.43
C ALA A 131 -7.01 0.33 -17.63
N HIS A 132 -6.32 -0.67 -18.17
CA HIS A 132 -6.04 -1.93 -17.47
C HIS A 132 -5.25 -1.71 -16.17
N ALA A 133 -4.16 -0.95 -16.21
CA ALA A 133 -3.36 -0.65 -15.02
C ALA A 133 -4.19 0.07 -13.94
N ARG A 134 -5.08 1.00 -14.34
CA ARG A 134 -6.01 1.69 -13.44
C ARG A 134 -7.01 0.71 -12.80
N HIS A 135 -7.54 -0.26 -13.55
CA HIS A 135 -8.39 -1.30 -13.00
C HIS A 135 -7.65 -2.20 -12.02
N ARG A 136 -6.41 -2.59 -12.34
CA ARG A 136 -5.57 -3.37 -11.41
C ARG A 136 -5.31 -2.60 -10.12
N TYR A 137 -4.96 -1.31 -10.21
CA TYR A 137 -4.82 -0.44 -9.06
C TYR A 137 -6.09 -0.43 -8.19
N ALA A 138 -7.27 -0.31 -8.80
CA ALA A 138 -8.54 -0.32 -8.08
C ALA A 138 -8.75 -1.65 -7.32
N GLN A 139 -8.36 -2.79 -7.89
CA GLN A 139 -8.42 -4.09 -7.20
C GLN A 139 -7.47 -4.18 -6.01
N VAL A 140 -6.27 -3.62 -6.14
CA VAL A 140 -5.31 -3.53 -5.02
C VAL A 140 -5.84 -2.62 -3.91
N VAL A 141 -6.47 -1.49 -4.26
CA VAL A 141 -7.14 -0.61 -3.27
C VAL A 141 -8.27 -1.36 -2.57
N GLU A 142 -9.11 -2.08 -3.30
CA GLU A 142 -10.21 -2.87 -2.73
C GLU A 142 -9.69 -3.97 -1.79
N MET A 143 -8.61 -4.64 -2.16
CA MET A 143 -7.94 -5.62 -1.31
C MET A 143 -7.44 -4.97 -0.01
N SER A 144 -6.73 -3.86 -0.12
CA SER A 144 -6.19 -3.13 1.04
C SER A 144 -7.30 -2.62 1.96
N ASP A 145 -8.39 -2.07 1.40
CA ASP A 145 -9.55 -1.60 2.15
C ASP A 145 -10.22 -2.75 2.93
N ARG A 146 -10.38 -3.91 2.30
CA ARG A 146 -10.93 -5.11 2.93
C ARG A 146 -10.12 -5.56 4.16
N TRP A 147 -8.80 -5.53 4.06
CA TRP A 147 -7.93 -5.93 5.16
C TRP A 147 -7.80 -4.85 6.24
N LEU A 148 -7.83 -3.57 5.84
CA LEU A 148 -7.97 -2.45 6.78
C LEU A 148 -9.27 -2.58 7.57
N GLY A 149 -10.39 -2.92 6.90
CA GLY A 149 -11.67 -3.19 7.57
C GLY A 149 -11.55 -4.20 8.70
N ARG A 150 -10.78 -5.28 8.50
CA ARG A 150 -10.55 -6.29 9.57
C ARG A 150 -9.79 -5.73 10.78
N LEU A 151 -8.82 -4.83 10.55
CA LEU A 151 -8.15 -4.13 11.64
C LEU A 151 -9.14 -3.22 12.40
N LEU A 152 -9.99 -2.50 11.67
CA LEU A 152 -11.01 -1.64 12.29
C LEU A 152 -12.09 -2.46 13.03
N ASP A 153 -12.45 -3.65 12.55
CA ASP A 153 -13.35 -4.59 13.24
C ASP A 153 -12.83 -4.99 14.63
N VAL A 154 -11.50 -5.08 14.82
CA VAL A 154 -10.90 -5.34 16.15
C VAL A 154 -11.17 -4.16 17.09
N LEU A 155 -11.02 -2.92 16.61
CA LEU A 155 -11.33 -1.73 17.41
C LEU A 155 -12.82 -1.68 17.79
N ASP A 156 -13.71 -2.08 16.88
CA ASP A 156 -15.15 -2.18 17.14
C ASP A 156 -15.43 -3.27 18.20
N TRP A 157 -14.83 -4.44 18.04
CA TRP A 157 -15.05 -5.59 18.94
C TRP A 157 -14.66 -5.30 20.38
N TYR A 158 -13.50 -4.67 20.57
CA TYR A 158 -12.96 -4.31 21.88
C TYR A 158 -13.38 -2.91 22.36
N LYS A 159 -14.22 -2.18 21.59
CA LYS A 159 -14.77 -0.84 21.91
C LYS A 159 -13.70 0.22 22.16
N MET A 160 -12.66 0.19 21.38
CA MET A 160 -11.48 1.03 21.55
C MET A 160 -11.64 2.47 21.01
N TRP A 161 -12.72 2.78 20.33
CA TRP A 161 -12.94 4.10 19.72
C TRP A 161 -13.07 5.27 20.71
N ASP A 162 -13.37 4.99 21.98
CA ASP A 162 -13.53 6.03 23.00
C ASP A 162 -12.17 6.45 23.64
N ASP A 163 -11.11 5.69 23.42
CA ASP A 163 -9.78 5.93 23.99
C ASP A 163 -8.62 5.84 22.98
N THR A 164 -8.87 5.38 21.76
CA THR A 164 -7.86 5.19 20.72
C THR A 164 -8.05 6.18 19.57
N ALA A 165 -7.02 6.97 19.28
CA ALA A 165 -6.96 7.81 18.08
C ALA A 165 -6.49 6.98 16.89
N VAL A 166 -7.11 7.18 15.72
CA VAL A 166 -6.74 6.51 14.48
C VAL A 166 -6.49 7.55 13.40
N VAL A 167 -5.35 7.46 12.72
CA VAL A 167 -5.01 8.28 11.56
C VAL A 167 -4.76 7.39 10.37
N LEU A 168 -5.47 7.63 9.27
CA LEU A 168 -5.26 6.96 7.99
C LEU A 168 -4.85 8.00 6.95
N THR A 169 -3.71 7.77 6.30
CA THR A 169 -3.18 8.61 5.23
C THR A 169 -2.32 7.79 4.28
N THR A 170 -1.77 8.42 3.25
CA THR A 170 -0.75 7.86 2.35
C THR A 170 0.34 8.90 2.12
N ASP A 171 1.43 8.52 1.48
CA ASP A 171 2.56 9.40 1.17
C ASP A 171 2.32 10.25 -0.08
N HIS A 172 1.78 9.67 -1.14
CA HIS A 172 1.45 10.32 -2.41
C HIS A 172 0.43 9.52 -3.20
N GLY A 173 -0.07 10.11 -4.30
CA GLY A 173 -0.92 9.43 -5.27
C GLY A 173 -0.16 8.88 -6.48
N TYR A 174 -0.90 8.60 -7.56
CA TYR A 174 -0.38 8.06 -8.82
C TYR A 174 -1.19 8.61 -10.00
N MET A 175 -0.55 8.82 -11.16
CA MET A 175 -1.19 9.29 -12.39
C MET A 175 -1.35 8.17 -13.40
N PHE A 176 -2.56 8.02 -13.92
CA PHE A 176 -2.93 7.04 -14.94
C PHE A 176 -3.37 7.73 -16.23
N GLY A 177 -2.55 8.60 -16.77
CA GLY A 177 -2.80 9.34 -18.01
C GLY A 177 -3.31 10.77 -17.81
N GLU A 178 -3.62 11.20 -16.60
CA GLU A 178 -3.94 12.59 -16.30
C GLU A 178 -2.77 13.49 -16.68
N LYS A 179 -3.04 14.64 -17.28
CA LYS A 179 -2.00 15.60 -17.76
C LYS A 179 -0.96 14.95 -18.69
N ASP A 180 -1.35 13.92 -19.44
CA ASP A 180 -0.47 13.15 -20.33
C ASP A 180 0.71 12.47 -19.60
N VAL A 181 0.49 11.99 -18.36
CA VAL A 181 1.52 11.38 -17.53
C VAL A 181 1.05 10.05 -16.94
N VAL A 182 1.94 9.05 -16.94
CA VAL A 182 1.79 7.82 -16.16
C VAL A 182 2.95 7.75 -15.16
N GLY A 183 2.64 7.57 -13.86
CA GLY A 183 3.66 7.51 -12.81
C GLY A 183 3.50 8.52 -11.70
N LYS A 184 4.58 8.79 -10.95
CA LYS A 184 4.49 9.54 -9.69
C LYS A 184 5.68 10.45 -9.32
N ASN A 185 6.81 10.44 -10.02
CA ASN A 185 8.03 11.07 -9.49
C ASN A 185 8.77 12.04 -10.41
N PHE A 186 8.28 12.35 -11.60
CA PHE A 186 8.96 13.26 -12.54
C PHE A 186 8.08 14.45 -13.02
N MET A 187 6.85 14.53 -12.52
CA MET A 187 5.88 15.56 -12.89
C MET A 187 5.84 16.70 -11.86
N PRO A 188 5.28 17.86 -12.21
CA PRO A 188 4.95 18.91 -11.25
C PRO A 188 3.97 18.42 -10.16
N CYS A 189 3.81 19.23 -9.11
CA CYS A 189 2.92 18.95 -7.98
C CYS A 189 1.44 18.99 -8.39
N TYR A 190 1.01 18.01 -9.16
CA TYR A 190 -0.40 17.84 -9.52
C TYR A 190 -1.22 17.30 -8.36
N ASN A 191 -2.52 17.62 -8.31
CA ASN A 191 -3.41 17.16 -7.24
C ASN A 191 -3.49 15.65 -7.17
N GLU A 192 -3.43 14.97 -8.30
CA GLU A 192 -3.44 13.50 -8.39
C GLU A 192 -2.31 12.83 -7.60
N ILE A 193 -1.21 13.56 -7.35
CA ILE A 193 -0.07 13.08 -6.56
C ILE A 193 -0.10 13.62 -5.14
N TYR A 194 -0.42 14.91 -4.94
CA TYR A 194 -0.18 15.61 -3.68
C TYR A 194 -1.43 15.85 -2.85
N GLN A 195 -2.63 15.75 -3.42
CA GLN A 195 -3.87 15.82 -2.67
C GLN A 195 -4.23 14.43 -2.13
N ILE A 196 -3.53 14.01 -1.13
CA ILE A 196 -3.69 12.71 -0.48
C ILE A 196 -4.85 12.70 0.52
N PRO A 197 -5.50 11.55 0.75
CA PRO A 197 -6.48 11.41 1.80
C PRO A 197 -5.83 11.54 3.18
N MET A 198 -6.54 12.18 4.11
CA MET A 198 -6.22 12.15 5.52
C MET A 198 -7.52 12.01 6.30
N MET A 199 -7.69 10.90 6.98
CA MET A 199 -8.83 10.61 7.83
C MET A 199 -8.36 10.45 9.27
N ILE A 200 -9.01 11.16 10.19
CA ILE A 200 -8.61 11.18 11.60
C ILE A 200 -9.84 10.87 12.45
N HIS A 201 -9.73 9.85 13.27
CA HIS A 201 -10.60 9.64 14.40
C HIS A 201 -9.89 10.08 15.68
N LEU A 202 -10.56 10.89 16.49
CA LEU A 202 -10.11 11.25 17.83
C LEU A 202 -11.16 10.82 18.84
N PRO A 203 -10.78 10.24 19.98
CA PRO A 203 -11.68 10.01 21.10
C PRO A 203 -12.45 11.27 21.46
N GLN A 204 -13.78 11.21 21.50
CA GLN A 204 -14.67 12.35 21.78
C GLN A 204 -14.55 13.53 20.79
N GLY A 205 -13.82 13.34 19.69
CA GLY A 205 -13.67 14.36 18.65
C GLY A 205 -14.92 14.53 17.76
N PRO A 206 -14.92 15.52 16.86
CA PRO A 206 -16.01 15.73 15.91
C PRO A 206 -16.12 14.54 14.96
N ARG A 207 -17.36 14.11 14.65
CA ARG A 207 -17.63 13.00 13.74
C ARG A 207 -18.27 13.49 12.45
N GLY A 208 -17.94 12.85 11.32
CA GLY A 208 -18.56 13.13 10.02
C GLY A 208 -18.29 14.54 9.48
N THR A 209 -17.24 15.21 9.93
CA THR A 209 -16.89 16.57 9.52
C THR A 209 -15.78 16.56 8.47
N ARG A 210 -15.76 17.60 7.63
CA ARG A 210 -14.65 17.87 6.72
C ARG A 210 -13.91 19.11 7.19
N CYS A 211 -12.59 19.02 7.33
CA CYS A 211 -11.72 20.13 7.63
C CYS A 211 -11.05 20.60 6.34
N GLY A 212 -11.13 21.91 6.05
CA GLY A 212 -10.49 22.52 4.88
C GLY A 212 -9.09 23.09 5.15
N ALA A 213 -8.52 22.82 6.33
CA ALA A 213 -7.16 23.24 6.63
C ALA A 213 -6.14 22.49 5.73
N LEU A 214 -5.12 23.21 5.29
CA LEU A 214 -3.98 22.61 4.60
C LEU A 214 -3.09 21.91 5.63
N THR A 215 -2.82 20.63 5.38
CA THR A 215 -1.99 19.78 6.22
C THR A 215 -0.99 19.02 5.36
N GLN A 216 0.07 18.54 5.97
CA GLN A 216 1.07 17.69 5.32
C GLN A 216 1.41 16.51 6.24
N ASN A 217 1.95 15.43 5.67
CA ASN A 217 2.36 14.27 6.48
C ASN A 217 3.41 14.60 7.55
N ILE A 218 4.23 15.64 7.32
CA ILE A 218 5.20 16.13 8.32
C ILE A 218 4.53 16.66 9.60
N ASP A 219 3.24 17.03 9.53
CA ASP A 219 2.49 17.53 10.68
C ASP A 219 2.06 16.39 11.62
N LEU A 220 2.07 15.13 11.17
CA LEU A 220 1.62 13.98 11.96
C LEU A 220 2.48 13.75 13.19
N PHE A 221 3.79 13.69 13.02
CA PHE A 221 4.71 13.41 14.12
C PHE A 221 4.58 14.43 15.28
N PRO A 222 4.65 15.76 15.05
CA PRO A 222 4.46 16.74 16.13
C PRO A 222 3.02 16.82 16.67
N THR A 223 2.04 16.23 15.97
CA THR A 223 0.65 16.19 16.44
C THR A 223 0.41 15.02 17.40
N VAL A 224 1.11 13.91 17.20
CA VAL A 224 0.95 12.69 18.01
C VAL A 224 1.81 12.73 19.28
N LEU A 225 2.93 13.44 19.26
CA LEU A 225 3.85 13.61 20.41
C LEU A 225 3.47 14.80 21.28
#